data_c9e309cb4c4b1f1d915ae84005509f4c
#
_entry.id   c9e309cb4c4b1f1d915ae84005509f4c
#
_cell.length_a   1.000
_cell.length_b   1.000
_cell.length_c   1.000
_cell.angle_alpha   90.00
_cell.angle_beta   90.00
_cell.angle_gamma   90.00
#
_symmetry.space_group_name_H-M   'P 1'
#
loop_
_entity.id
_entity.type
_entity.pdbx_description
1 polymer ?
#
loop_
_entity_poly.entity_id
_entity_poly.type
_entity_poly.pdbx_seq_one_letter_code
_entity_poly.pdbx_strand_id
1 'polypeptide(L)'
;KIINEKILNICDNYRPNIIVLGHNNILEGSSINTIKKKYSSKFTLWYEDALGKRGEGPNWKSNLNLIEKNRHLIDSYYLTTHPDEIKTYINRKKLNFLPIPVDPNIENLEIYNCKNRFKDLFFALSHGVNFGRLKKGKNDEREEFIQKLMNMYPNIKYNILGIADENPKWNYGFFTELSKCKMSLNLSRGHPLKYTSSNRIAALVGNGIYTFIDKR
;
A
#
# COMPACT_ATOMS: atom_id res chain seq x y z
N LYS A 1 -5.21 25.53 -4.99
CA LYS A 1 -4.75 26.57 -5.92
C LYS A 1 -3.22 26.65 -5.91
N ILE A 2 -2.56 27.00 -4.80
CA ILE A 2 -1.09 27.16 -4.69
C ILE A 2 -0.29 25.93 -5.21
N ILE A 3 -0.72 24.72 -4.91
CA ILE A 3 -0.02 23.50 -5.36
C ILE A 3 -0.10 23.34 -6.88
N ASN A 4 -1.26 23.61 -7.47
CA ASN A 4 -1.44 23.54 -8.92
C ASN A 4 -0.54 24.56 -9.65
N GLU A 5 -0.46 25.79 -9.14
CA GLU A 5 0.44 26.83 -9.66
C GLU A 5 1.91 26.42 -9.56
N LYS A 6 2.35 25.84 -8.43
CA LYS A 6 3.71 25.33 -8.29
C LYS A 6 4.03 24.22 -9.30
N ILE A 7 3.10 23.29 -9.53
CA ILE A 7 3.29 22.21 -10.50
C ILE A 7 3.41 22.77 -11.91
N LEU A 8 2.58 23.75 -12.29
CA LEU A 8 2.68 24.42 -13.59
C LEU A 8 4.06 25.08 -13.75
N ASN A 9 4.55 25.80 -12.76
CA ASN A 9 5.88 26.44 -12.81
C ASN A 9 7.02 25.39 -12.91
N ILE A 10 6.90 24.26 -12.22
CA ILE A 10 7.87 23.17 -12.35
C ILE A 10 7.84 22.61 -13.77
N CYS A 11 6.66 22.37 -14.32
CA CYS A 11 6.53 21.89 -15.70
C CYS A 11 7.06 22.88 -16.74
N ASP A 12 6.95 24.20 -16.49
CA ASP A 12 7.52 25.24 -17.35
C ASP A 12 9.05 25.15 -17.41
N ASN A 13 9.70 24.83 -16.27
CA ASN A 13 11.13 24.71 -16.18
C ASN A 13 11.65 23.38 -16.75
N TYR A 14 11.00 22.26 -16.41
CA TYR A 14 11.48 20.91 -16.76
C TYR A 14 10.95 20.38 -18.09
N ARG A 15 9.81 20.88 -18.59
CA ARG A 15 9.13 20.42 -19.81
C ARG A 15 9.03 18.89 -19.90
N PRO A 16 8.43 18.22 -18.90
CA PRO A 16 8.44 16.78 -18.78
C PRO A 16 7.66 16.12 -19.92
N ASN A 17 8.22 15.05 -20.52
CA ASN A 17 7.51 14.22 -21.48
C ASN A 17 6.49 13.29 -20.81
N ILE A 18 6.78 12.83 -19.58
CA ILE A 18 5.95 11.92 -18.80
C ILE A 18 5.82 12.48 -17.38
N ILE A 19 4.59 12.47 -16.86
CA ILE A 19 4.29 12.84 -15.48
C ILE A 19 3.61 11.66 -14.82
N VAL A 20 4.22 11.15 -13.74
CA VAL A 20 3.67 10.09 -12.91
C VAL A 20 2.94 10.70 -11.71
N LEU A 21 1.65 10.40 -11.59
CA LEU A 21 0.83 10.81 -10.47
C LEU A 21 0.70 9.66 -9.47
N GLY A 22 1.08 9.88 -8.22
CA GLY A 22 0.77 8.98 -7.11
C GLY A 22 -0.37 9.55 -6.29
N HIS A 23 -1.40 8.75 -5.94
CA HIS A 23 -2.52 9.17 -5.07
C HIS A 23 -3.07 10.57 -5.38
N ASN A 24 -3.37 10.85 -6.64
CA ASN A 24 -3.69 12.20 -7.11
C ASN A 24 -5.03 12.72 -6.59
N ASN A 25 -5.02 13.34 -5.42
CA ASN A 25 -6.18 14.04 -4.84
C ASN A 25 -6.15 15.55 -5.09
N ILE A 26 -5.01 16.12 -5.52
CA ILE A 26 -4.71 17.54 -5.42
C ILE A 26 -4.63 18.21 -6.80
N LEU A 27 -4.11 17.49 -7.82
CA LEU A 27 -3.94 18.08 -9.14
C LEU A 27 -5.29 18.16 -9.87
N GLU A 28 -5.67 19.36 -10.23
CA GLU A 28 -6.93 19.64 -10.91
C GLU A 28 -6.86 19.26 -12.40
N GLY A 29 -7.98 18.83 -12.97
CA GLY A 29 -8.07 18.48 -14.39
C GLY A 29 -7.72 19.65 -15.32
N SER A 30 -8.01 20.89 -14.92
CA SER A 30 -7.59 22.09 -15.65
C SER A 30 -6.08 22.21 -15.77
N SER A 31 -5.34 21.95 -14.68
CA SER A 31 -3.87 21.97 -14.67
C SER A 31 -3.29 20.86 -15.53
N ILE A 32 -3.83 19.63 -15.45
CA ILE A 32 -3.43 18.52 -16.33
C ILE A 32 -3.62 18.88 -17.79
N ASN A 33 -4.78 19.45 -18.14
CA ASN A 33 -5.09 19.84 -19.52
C ASN A 33 -4.15 20.95 -20.02
N THR A 34 -3.82 21.94 -19.18
CA THR A 34 -2.87 23.00 -19.51
C THR A 34 -1.49 22.44 -19.82
N ILE A 35 -0.97 21.52 -18.98
CA ILE A 35 0.33 20.89 -19.19
C ILE A 35 0.34 20.05 -20.47
N LYS A 36 -0.71 19.24 -20.69
CA LYS A 36 -0.85 18.44 -21.92
C LYS A 36 -0.84 19.28 -23.17
N LYS A 37 -1.58 20.39 -23.18
CA LYS A 37 -1.61 21.31 -24.34
C LYS A 37 -0.27 21.98 -24.58
N LYS A 38 0.44 22.38 -23.52
CA LYS A 38 1.66 23.17 -23.62
C LYS A 38 2.89 22.32 -23.98
N TYR A 39 2.98 21.09 -23.44
CA TYR A 39 4.18 20.26 -23.53
C TYR A 39 3.96 18.89 -24.21
N SER A 40 2.73 18.57 -24.60
CA SER A 40 2.37 17.22 -25.11
C SER A 40 2.70 16.09 -24.13
N SER A 41 2.78 16.41 -22.83
CA SER A 41 3.14 15.45 -21.76
C SER A 41 2.14 14.32 -21.67
N LYS A 42 2.61 13.11 -21.44
CA LYS A 42 1.79 11.94 -21.08
C LYS A 42 1.60 11.90 -19.57
N PHE A 43 0.38 11.61 -19.14
CA PHE A 43 0.07 11.45 -17.73
C PHE A 43 -0.22 9.99 -17.43
N THR A 44 0.53 9.43 -16.49
CA THR A 44 0.28 8.10 -15.95
C THR A 44 -0.06 8.20 -14.47
N LEU A 45 -0.94 7.33 -13.99
CA LEU A 45 -1.34 7.28 -12.60
C LEU A 45 -0.95 5.93 -12.01
N TRP A 46 -0.17 5.95 -10.92
CA TRP A 46 0.10 4.79 -10.09
C TRP A 46 -0.76 4.86 -8.83
N TYR A 47 -1.48 3.77 -8.55
CA TYR A 47 -2.40 3.72 -7.42
C TYR A 47 -2.30 2.40 -6.67
N GLU A 48 -2.00 2.49 -5.38
CA GLU A 48 -1.68 1.33 -4.54
C GLU A 48 -2.81 0.87 -3.61
N ASP A 49 -3.81 1.72 -3.38
CA ASP A 49 -4.95 1.32 -2.55
C ASP A 49 -5.92 0.40 -3.31
N ALA A 50 -6.68 -0.39 -2.55
CA ALA A 50 -7.65 -1.31 -3.12
C ALA A 50 -8.76 -0.59 -3.89
N LEU A 51 -9.03 -1.05 -5.11
CA LEU A 51 -10.07 -0.56 -6.03
C LEU A 51 -11.23 -1.54 -6.19
N GLY A 52 -11.13 -2.74 -5.65
CA GLY A 52 -12.16 -3.77 -5.65
C GLY A 52 -12.87 -3.89 -4.30
N LYS A 53 -14.09 -4.45 -4.30
CA LYS A 53 -14.88 -4.67 -3.10
C LYS A 53 -14.22 -5.76 -2.23
N ARG A 54 -13.88 -5.42 -0.99
CA ARG A 54 -13.27 -6.29 0.02
C ARG A 54 -14.16 -6.49 1.25
N GLY A 55 -15.45 -6.79 1.06
CA GLY A 55 -16.39 -6.84 2.17
C GLY A 55 -16.56 -5.47 2.82
N GLU A 56 -16.46 -5.38 4.16
CA GLU A 56 -16.49 -4.12 4.93
C GLU A 56 -15.15 -3.35 4.92
N GLY A 57 -14.24 -3.76 4.08
CA GLY A 57 -12.88 -3.20 3.96
C GLY A 57 -12.83 -1.73 3.51
N PRO A 58 -11.65 -1.25 3.15
CA PRO A 58 -11.41 0.17 2.87
C PRO A 58 -12.34 0.73 1.79
N ASN A 59 -12.47 2.06 1.78
CA ASN A 59 -13.35 2.85 0.91
C ASN A 59 -13.02 2.71 -0.60
N TRP A 60 -13.09 1.48 -1.12
CA TRP A 60 -12.77 1.19 -2.51
C TRP A 60 -13.58 2.03 -3.52
N LYS A 61 -14.84 2.37 -3.18
CA LYS A 61 -15.67 3.26 -4.02
C LYS A 61 -15.09 4.67 -4.08
N SER A 62 -14.65 5.21 -2.94
CA SER A 62 -14.01 6.51 -2.87
C SER A 62 -12.71 6.54 -3.67
N ASN A 63 -11.90 5.47 -3.55
CA ASN A 63 -10.66 5.30 -4.29
C ASN A 63 -10.92 5.21 -5.80
N LEU A 64 -11.94 4.44 -6.19
CA LEU A 64 -12.32 4.29 -7.59
C LEU A 64 -12.79 5.62 -8.18
N ASN A 65 -13.67 6.35 -7.48
CA ASN A 65 -14.12 7.67 -7.90
C ASN A 65 -12.94 8.66 -8.08
N LEU A 66 -11.93 8.55 -7.22
CA LEU A 66 -10.75 9.40 -7.30
C LEU A 66 -9.97 9.19 -8.60
N ILE A 67 -9.70 7.92 -8.96
CA ILE A 67 -8.97 7.61 -10.20
C ILE A 67 -9.79 7.85 -11.47
N GLU A 68 -11.11 7.78 -11.37
CA GLU A 68 -12.01 8.02 -12.49
C GLU A 68 -12.25 9.51 -12.78
N LYS A 69 -12.06 10.38 -11.80
CA LYS A 69 -12.34 11.82 -11.89
C LYS A 69 -11.76 12.49 -13.14
N ASN A 70 -10.51 12.15 -13.49
CA ASN A 70 -9.80 12.72 -14.63
C ASN A 70 -9.50 11.67 -15.72
N ARG A 71 -10.31 10.61 -15.86
CA ARG A 71 -10.04 9.46 -16.74
C ARG A 71 -9.81 9.80 -18.20
N HIS A 72 -10.38 10.90 -18.69
CA HIS A 72 -10.19 11.38 -20.05
C HIS A 72 -8.81 12.04 -20.28
N LEU A 73 -8.17 12.53 -19.20
CA LEU A 73 -6.88 13.20 -19.24
C LEU A 73 -5.70 12.27 -18.96
N ILE A 74 -5.94 11.13 -18.31
CA ILE A 74 -4.90 10.16 -17.98
C ILE A 74 -4.70 9.19 -19.14
N ASP A 75 -3.46 8.98 -19.52
CA ASP A 75 -3.08 8.15 -20.67
C ASP A 75 -2.94 6.67 -20.26
N SER A 76 -2.42 6.37 -19.07
CA SER A 76 -2.27 5.02 -18.53
C SER A 76 -2.39 4.97 -17.02
N TYR A 77 -2.77 3.79 -16.50
CA TYR A 77 -2.90 3.51 -15.08
C TYR A 77 -2.07 2.27 -14.73
N TYR A 78 -1.35 2.34 -13.63
CA TYR A 78 -0.63 1.24 -13.02
C TYR A 78 -1.21 1.00 -11.63
N LEU A 79 -1.82 -0.16 -11.43
CA LEU A 79 -2.67 -0.45 -10.28
C LEU A 79 -2.19 -1.71 -9.57
N THR A 80 -2.16 -1.68 -8.25
CA THR A 80 -1.88 -2.86 -7.44
C THR A 80 -3.09 -3.80 -7.31
N THR A 81 -4.29 -3.33 -7.67
CA THR A 81 -5.47 -4.17 -7.86
C THR A 81 -5.53 -4.61 -9.31
N HIS A 82 -5.65 -5.94 -9.55
CA HIS A 82 -5.72 -6.45 -10.91
C HIS A 82 -6.93 -5.89 -11.66
N PRO A 83 -6.76 -5.44 -12.90
CA PRO A 83 -7.86 -4.81 -13.66
C PRO A 83 -9.12 -5.65 -13.82
N ASP A 84 -9.04 -6.99 -13.79
CA ASP A 84 -10.22 -7.86 -13.88
C ASP A 84 -11.09 -7.85 -12.61
N GLU A 85 -10.55 -7.32 -11.50
CA GLU A 85 -11.26 -7.18 -10.23
C GLU A 85 -11.91 -5.79 -10.05
N ILE A 86 -11.77 -4.92 -11.05
CA ILE A 86 -12.24 -3.54 -10.99
C ILE A 86 -13.40 -3.33 -11.97
N LYS A 87 -14.53 -2.88 -11.44
CA LYS A 87 -15.64 -2.38 -12.26
C LYS A 87 -15.51 -0.87 -12.41
N THR A 88 -15.07 -0.41 -13.58
CA THR A 88 -14.73 1.00 -13.81
C THR A 88 -15.15 1.48 -15.20
N TYR A 89 -15.34 2.79 -15.35
CA TYR A 89 -15.54 3.48 -16.63
C TYR A 89 -14.24 3.82 -17.36
N ILE A 90 -13.09 3.49 -16.79
CA ILE A 90 -11.79 3.68 -17.44
C ILE A 90 -11.64 2.62 -18.54
N ASN A 91 -11.18 3.06 -19.73
CA ASN A 91 -10.90 2.15 -20.83
C ASN A 91 -9.91 1.06 -20.41
N ARG A 92 -10.28 -0.22 -20.57
CA ARG A 92 -9.47 -1.38 -20.19
C ARG A 92 -8.05 -1.36 -20.76
N LYS A 93 -7.86 -0.83 -21.95
CA LYS A 93 -6.55 -0.71 -22.60
C LYS A 93 -5.58 0.23 -21.87
N LYS A 94 -6.10 1.12 -21.01
CA LYS A 94 -5.28 2.02 -20.18
C LYS A 94 -4.88 1.42 -18.84
N LEU A 95 -5.49 0.30 -18.44
CA LEU A 95 -5.28 -0.33 -17.13
C LEU A 95 -4.18 -1.38 -17.19
N ASN A 96 -3.18 -1.22 -16.35
CA ASN A 96 -2.05 -2.14 -16.21
C ASN A 96 -1.97 -2.61 -14.76
N PHE A 97 -1.71 -3.90 -14.55
CA PHE A 97 -1.39 -4.44 -13.24
C PHE A 97 0.08 -4.18 -12.93
N LEU A 98 0.35 -3.56 -11.80
CA LEU A 98 1.69 -3.35 -11.27
C LEU A 98 1.66 -3.62 -9.76
N PRO A 99 2.10 -4.79 -9.31
CA PRO A 99 2.22 -5.08 -7.88
C PRO A 99 3.22 -4.13 -7.21
N ILE A 100 3.14 -4.01 -5.88
CA ILE A 100 4.11 -3.22 -5.13
C ILE A 100 5.51 -3.78 -5.37
N PRO A 101 6.45 -2.98 -5.86
CA PRO A 101 7.82 -3.42 -6.07
C PRO A 101 8.57 -3.61 -4.75
N VAL A 102 9.61 -4.42 -4.78
CA VAL A 102 10.63 -4.51 -3.74
C VAL A 102 11.82 -3.65 -4.17
N ASP A 103 12.32 -2.80 -3.29
CA ASP A 103 13.55 -2.04 -3.52
C ASP A 103 14.71 -2.70 -2.76
N PRO A 104 15.68 -3.30 -3.45
CA PRO A 104 16.80 -4.00 -2.80
C PRO A 104 17.73 -3.08 -2.00
N ASN A 105 17.61 -1.75 -2.13
CA ASN A 105 18.34 -0.81 -1.28
C ASN A 105 17.61 -0.55 0.06
N ILE A 106 16.33 -0.88 0.14
CA ILE A 106 15.48 -0.69 1.32
C ILE A 106 15.19 -2.04 1.98
N GLU A 107 14.67 -2.99 1.20
CA GLU A 107 14.37 -4.36 1.64
C GLU A 107 15.62 -5.24 1.48
N ASN A 108 16.62 -5.06 2.36
CA ASN A 108 17.94 -5.69 2.24
C ASN A 108 18.44 -6.41 3.50
N LEU A 109 17.53 -6.74 4.42
CA LEU A 109 17.92 -7.36 5.70
C LEU A 109 18.41 -8.81 5.57
N GLU A 110 18.11 -9.49 4.47
CA GLU A 110 18.47 -10.90 4.24
C GLU A 110 18.18 -11.78 5.47
N ILE A 111 16.97 -11.67 6.03
CA ILE A 111 16.60 -12.30 7.32
C ILE A 111 16.86 -13.79 7.32
N TYR A 112 16.77 -14.48 6.17
CA TYR A 112 17.10 -15.90 6.03
C TYR A 112 18.56 -16.20 6.43
N ASN A 113 19.49 -15.26 6.33
CA ASN A 113 20.89 -15.37 6.74
C ASN A 113 21.15 -14.94 8.19
N CYS A 114 20.20 -14.27 8.86
CA CYS A 114 20.39 -13.76 10.21
C CYS A 114 20.44 -14.88 11.24
N LYS A 115 21.49 -14.92 12.07
CA LYS A 115 21.65 -15.92 13.14
C LYS A 115 20.90 -15.56 14.43
N ASN A 116 20.71 -14.28 14.71
CA ASN A 116 20.18 -13.77 15.99
C ASN A 116 18.65 -13.53 15.97
N ARG A 117 17.90 -14.51 15.47
CA ARG A 117 16.44 -14.46 15.45
C ARG A 117 15.87 -15.15 16.69
N PHE A 118 15.58 -14.36 17.73
CA PHE A 118 15.12 -14.87 19.03
C PHE A 118 13.61 -14.78 19.22
N LYS A 119 12.89 -14.17 18.28
CA LYS A 119 11.44 -14.16 18.17
C LYS A 119 10.98 -15.13 17.08
N ASP A 120 9.81 -15.74 17.26
CA ASP A 120 9.32 -16.73 16.31
C ASP A 120 8.43 -16.10 15.25
N LEU A 121 7.40 -15.35 15.64
CA LEU A 121 6.41 -14.80 14.71
C LEU A 121 6.30 -13.28 14.81
N PHE A 122 6.44 -12.62 13.66
CA PHE A 122 6.22 -11.20 13.48
C PHE A 122 4.83 -10.92 12.90
N PHE A 123 4.14 -9.94 13.48
CA PHE A 123 2.94 -9.35 12.87
C PHE A 123 2.87 -7.85 13.16
N ALA A 124 2.51 -7.07 12.15
CA ALA A 124 2.34 -5.64 12.29
C ALA A 124 0.99 -5.19 11.74
N LEU A 125 0.29 -4.37 12.52
CA LEU A 125 -0.99 -3.81 12.17
C LEU A 125 -0.98 -2.29 12.41
N SER A 126 -1.65 -1.55 11.54
CA SER A 126 -1.98 -0.15 11.75
C SER A 126 -3.49 0.00 11.66
N HIS A 127 -4.15 0.41 12.74
CA HIS A 127 -5.58 0.72 12.77
C HIS A 127 -5.92 2.08 12.12
N GLY A 128 -4.98 2.64 11.36
CA GLY A 128 -5.02 4.01 10.89
C GLY A 128 -4.56 4.95 12.00
N VAL A 129 -3.35 5.45 11.86
CA VAL A 129 -2.80 6.49 12.74
C VAL A 129 -3.25 7.83 12.24
N ASN A 130 -3.89 8.61 13.10
CA ASN A 130 -4.21 9.99 12.84
C ASN A 130 -3.36 10.89 13.77
N PHE A 131 -2.47 11.68 13.22
CA PHE A 131 -1.54 12.55 13.97
C PHE A 131 -0.76 11.82 15.08
N GLY A 132 -0.23 10.63 14.78
CA GLY A 132 0.56 9.83 15.73
C GLY A 132 -0.25 9.09 16.79
N ARG A 133 -1.58 9.16 16.76
CA ARG A 133 -2.46 8.44 17.69
C ARG A 133 -3.23 7.34 16.98
N LEU A 134 -3.28 6.16 17.60
CA LEU A 134 -4.13 5.06 17.11
C LEU A 134 -5.60 5.48 17.15
N LYS A 135 -6.34 5.18 16.08
CA LYS A 135 -7.80 5.29 16.10
C LYS A 135 -8.37 4.17 16.97
N LYS A 136 -8.73 4.51 18.21
CA LYS A 136 -9.44 3.59 19.10
C LYS A 136 -10.84 3.31 18.55
N GLY A 137 -11.31 2.07 18.74
CA GLY A 137 -12.73 1.71 18.62
C GLY A 137 -13.20 1.16 17.28
N LYS A 138 -12.32 0.64 16.44
CA LYS A 138 -12.75 -0.22 15.33
C LYS A 138 -12.31 -1.64 15.58
N ASN A 139 -13.26 -2.56 15.71
CA ASN A 139 -12.97 -3.99 15.67
C ASN A 139 -12.27 -4.31 14.35
N ASP A 140 -11.14 -4.99 14.44
CA ASP A 140 -10.38 -5.45 13.29
C ASP A 140 -10.24 -6.98 13.42
N GLU A 141 -10.82 -7.71 12.50
CA GLU A 141 -10.82 -9.18 12.47
C GLU A 141 -9.40 -9.79 12.55
N ARG A 142 -8.40 -9.02 12.11
CA ARG A 142 -6.99 -9.44 12.19
C ARG A 142 -6.48 -9.42 13.62
N GLU A 143 -6.93 -8.46 14.42
CA GLU A 143 -6.59 -8.39 15.84
C GLU A 143 -7.18 -9.57 16.61
N GLU A 144 -8.47 -9.86 16.38
CA GLU A 144 -9.14 -11.02 16.98
C GLU A 144 -8.45 -12.33 16.59
N PHE A 145 -8.03 -12.46 15.33
CA PHE A 145 -7.30 -13.62 14.86
C PHE A 145 -5.95 -13.77 15.59
N ILE A 146 -5.18 -12.70 15.72
CA ILE A 146 -3.89 -12.71 16.44
C ILE A 146 -4.07 -13.05 17.91
N GLN A 147 -5.08 -12.49 18.57
CA GLN A 147 -5.41 -12.80 19.97
C GLN A 147 -5.71 -14.30 20.14
N LYS A 148 -6.55 -14.87 19.27
CA LYS A 148 -6.84 -16.30 19.28
C LYS A 148 -5.57 -17.15 19.06
N LEU A 149 -4.73 -16.75 18.10
CA LEU A 149 -3.48 -17.45 17.81
C LEU A 149 -2.55 -17.46 19.03
N MET A 150 -2.39 -16.33 19.70
CA MET A 150 -1.56 -16.20 20.90
C MET A 150 -2.11 -17.06 22.04
N ASN A 151 -3.42 -17.14 22.22
CA ASN A 151 -4.04 -17.98 23.25
C ASN A 151 -3.89 -19.48 22.94
N MET A 152 -3.97 -19.87 21.66
CA MET A 152 -3.82 -21.28 21.25
C MET A 152 -2.37 -21.77 21.34
N TYR A 153 -1.40 -20.87 21.12
CA TYR A 153 0.02 -21.22 21.05
C TYR A 153 0.88 -20.30 21.95
N PRO A 154 0.70 -20.35 23.28
CA PRO A 154 1.38 -19.42 24.21
C PRO A 154 2.90 -19.59 24.26
N ASN A 155 3.42 -20.72 23.80
CA ASN A 155 4.88 -20.99 23.77
C ASN A 155 5.60 -20.30 22.60
N ILE A 156 4.89 -19.74 21.63
CA ILE A 156 5.47 -18.99 20.51
C ILE A 156 5.92 -17.63 21.02
N LYS A 157 7.12 -17.22 20.68
CA LYS A 157 7.66 -15.89 21.01
C LYS A 157 7.22 -14.89 19.96
N TYR A 158 6.11 -14.21 20.22
CA TYR A 158 5.53 -13.21 19.34
C TYR A 158 6.29 -11.88 19.37
N ASN A 159 6.27 -11.18 18.27
CA ASN A 159 6.63 -9.77 18.11
C ASN A 159 5.50 -9.08 17.36
N ILE A 160 4.57 -8.50 18.09
CA ILE A 160 3.33 -7.93 17.56
C ILE A 160 3.42 -6.40 17.69
N LEU A 161 3.13 -5.69 16.60
CA LEU A 161 3.09 -4.23 16.57
C LEU A 161 1.69 -3.72 16.23
N GLY A 162 1.25 -2.69 16.92
CA GLY A 162 -0.01 -2.00 16.67
C GLY A 162 -1.27 -2.69 17.22
N ILE A 163 -1.11 -3.65 18.15
CA ILE A 163 -2.17 -4.36 18.86
C ILE A 163 -1.86 -4.33 20.35
N ALA A 164 -2.89 -4.38 21.21
CA ALA A 164 -2.77 -4.52 22.65
C ALA A 164 -1.82 -3.50 23.30
N ASP A 165 -2.04 -2.22 23.01
CA ASP A 165 -1.24 -1.08 23.50
C ASP A 165 0.18 -0.96 22.94
N GLU A 166 0.62 -1.91 22.13
CA GLU A 166 1.88 -1.78 21.38
C GLU A 166 1.72 -0.80 20.22
N ASN A 167 2.57 0.22 20.20
CA ASN A 167 2.53 1.21 19.13
C ASN A 167 3.00 0.62 17.79
N PRO A 168 2.34 0.97 16.67
CA PRO A 168 2.86 0.62 15.35
C PRO A 168 4.20 1.31 15.12
N LYS A 169 5.10 0.62 14.42
CA LYS A 169 6.41 1.14 14.01
C LYS A 169 6.50 1.18 12.49
N TRP A 170 7.24 2.13 11.96
CA TRP A 170 7.46 2.33 10.53
C TRP A 170 8.96 2.44 10.23
N ASN A 171 9.32 2.31 8.96
CA ASN A 171 10.68 2.47 8.46
C ASN A 171 11.70 1.69 9.31
N TYR A 172 12.74 2.33 9.77
CA TYR A 172 13.81 1.70 10.55
C TYR A 172 13.29 0.92 11.78
N GLY A 173 12.30 1.46 12.49
CA GLY A 173 11.70 0.78 13.64
C GLY A 173 10.98 -0.52 13.27
N PHE A 174 10.29 -0.55 12.14
CA PHE A 174 9.67 -1.76 11.60
C PHE A 174 10.72 -2.80 11.22
N PHE A 175 11.75 -2.42 10.48
CA PHE A 175 12.82 -3.31 10.03
C PHE A 175 13.63 -3.87 11.21
N THR A 176 13.90 -3.06 12.23
CA THR A 176 14.56 -3.50 13.46
C THR A 176 13.77 -4.59 14.18
N GLU A 177 12.46 -4.47 14.26
CA GLU A 177 11.62 -5.50 14.89
C GLU A 177 11.49 -6.74 14.01
N LEU A 178 11.39 -6.54 12.70
CA LEU A 178 11.29 -7.64 11.73
C LEU A 178 12.55 -8.54 11.77
N SER A 179 13.75 -7.95 11.84
CA SER A 179 15.01 -8.68 11.82
C SER A 179 15.21 -9.64 13.01
N LYS A 180 14.47 -9.43 14.11
CA LYS A 180 14.50 -10.32 15.29
C LYS A 180 13.70 -11.61 15.10
N CYS A 181 12.93 -11.74 14.03
CA CYS A 181 11.90 -12.76 13.87
C CYS A 181 12.30 -13.82 12.84
N LYS A 182 11.81 -15.06 13.04
CA LYS A 182 12.04 -16.20 12.14
C LYS A 182 11.03 -16.26 11.01
N MET A 183 9.79 -15.91 11.30
CA MET A 183 8.67 -15.94 10.36
C MET A 183 7.75 -14.74 10.56
N SER A 184 6.90 -14.48 9.60
CA SER A 184 5.92 -13.39 9.65
C SER A 184 4.55 -13.84 9.18
N LEU A 185 3.54 -13.06 9.54
CA LEU A 185 2.17 -13.23 9.09
C LEU A 185 1.69 -11.97 8.39
N ASN A 186 1.15 -12.12 7.18
CA ASN A 186 0.50 -11.04 6.45
C ASN A 186 -0.98 -11.33 6.29
N LEU A 187 -1.84 -10.63 7.03
CA LEU A 187 -3.28 -10.75 6.95
C LEU A 187 -3.87 -9.56 6.18
N SER A 188 -4.74 -9.85 5.24
CA SER A 188 -5.49 -8.84 4.51
C SER A 188 -6.59 -8.24 5.37
N ARG A 189 -6.91 -6.97 5.17
CA ARG A 189 -8.12 -6.36 5.74
C ARG A 189 -9.32 -6.71 4.87
N GLY A 190 -10.33 -7.35 5.45
CA GLY A 190 -11.46 -7.89 4.70
C GLY A 190 -11.05 -9.03 3.78
N HIS A 191 -11.87 -9.34 2.76
CA HIS A 191 -11.55 -10.38 1.80
C HIS A 191 -10.40 -9.97 0.89
N PRO A 192 -9.32 -10.77 0.79
CA PRO A 192 -8.24 -10.47 -0.14
C PRO A 192 -8.75 -10.56 -1.59
N LEU A 193 -8.31 -9.63 -2.41
CA LEU A 193 -8.47 -9.73 -3.86
C LEU A 193 -7.38 -10.66 -4.40
N LYS A 194 -7.70 -11.40 -5.48
CA LYS A 194 -6.85 -12.49 -5.99
C LYS A 194 -5.42 -12.07 -6.30
N TYR A 195 -5.24 -10.89 -6.87
CA TYR A 195 -3.94 -10.40 -7.36
C TYR A 195 -3.55 -9.05 -6.75
N THR A 196 -3.98 -8.76 -5.52
CA THR A 196 -3.61 -7.52 -4.85
C THR A 196 -2.42 -7.76 -3.94
N SER A 197 -1.39 -6.94 -4.07
CA SER A 197 -0.28 -6.86 -3.12
C SER A 197 -0.40 -5.63 -2.22
N SER A 198 0.24 -5.69 -1.07
CA SER A 198 0.33 -4.55 -0.14
C SER A 198 1.79 -4.20 0.13
N ASN A 199 2.07 -2.96 0.51
CA ASN A 199 3.42 -2.54 0.89
C ASN A 199 4.01 -3.46 1.97
N ARG A 200 3.18 -3.94 2.89
CA ARG A 200 3.64 -4.84 3.95
C ARG A 200 4.14 -6.18 3.39
N ILE A 201 3.44 -6.81 2.43
CA ILE A 201 3.93 -8.08 1.87
C ILE A 201 5.23 -7.90 1.10
N ALA A 202 5.38 -6.78 0.38
CA ALA A 202 6.62 -6.44 -0.30
C ALA A 202 7.77 -6.29 0.70
N ALA A 203 7.54 -5.53 1.78
CA ALA A 203 8.53 -5.34 2.84
C ALA A 203 8.89 -6.66 3.56
N LEU A 204 7.94 -7.55 3.80
CA LEU A 204 8.21 -8.85 4.44
C LEU A 204 9.03 -9.77 3.53
N VAL A 205 8.53 -10.02 2.32
CA VAL A 205 9.16 -10.95 1.38
C VAL A 205 10.48 -10.40 0.85
N GLY A 206 10.54 -9.08 0.57
CA GLY A 206 11.76 -8.42 0.10
C GLY A 206 12.92 -8.52 1.10
N ASN A 207 12.63 -8.45 2.40
CA ASN A 207 13.62 -8.66 3.46
C ASN A 207 13.95 -10.13 3.74
N GLY A 208 13.38 -11.07 2.99
CA GLY A 208 13.71 -12.48 3.06
C GLY A 208 13.19 -13.20 4.30
N ILE A 209 12.10 -12.73 4.93
CA ILE A 209 11.45 -13.45 6.03
C ILE A 209 10.42 -14.44 5.49
N TYR A 210 10.37 -15.64 6.07
CA TYR A 210 9.32 -16.60 5.74
C TYR A 210 7.95 -16.05 6.13
N THR A 211 7.06 -15.87 5.14
CA THR A 211 5.81 -15.13 5.33
C THR A 211 4.59 -16.02 5.06
N PHE A 212 3.74 -16.21 6.06
CA PHE A 212 2.41 -16.77 5.88
C PHE A 212 1.46 -15.68 5.38
N ILE A 213 0.63 -16.03 4.43
CA ILE A 213 -0.43 -15.16 3.89
C ILE A 213 -1.78 -15.84 4.04
N ASP A 214 -2.83 -15.04 4.23
CA ASP A 214 -4.19 -15.54 4.22
C ASP A 214 -4.58 -15.99 2.80
N LYS A 215 -5.22 -17.15 2.73
CA LYS A 215 -5.79 -17.70 1.50
C LYS A 215 -7.29 -17.84 1.70
N ARG A 216 -8.08 -17.23 0.84
CA ARG A 216 -9.54 -17.41 0.79
C ARG A 216 -10.01 -17.72 -0.63
#